data_4a311ab11a28103590c4d7f07fff8c17
#
_entry.id   4a311ab11a28103590c4d7f07fff8c17
#
_cell.length_a   1.000
_cell.length_b   1.000
_cell.length_c   1.000
_cell.angle_alpha   90.00
_cell.angle_beta   90.00
_cell.angle_gamma   90.00
#
_symmetry.space_group_name_H-M   'P 1'
#
loop_
_entity.id
_entity.type
_entity.pdbx_description
1 polymer ?
#
loop_
_entity_poly.entity_id
_entity_poly.type
_entity_poly.pdbx_seq_one_letter_code
_entity_poly.pdbx_strand_id
1 'polypeptide(L)'
;MKEFDPRIGSEIVAEELDELRKRSIVNMQREGAVATGNTIRSLRVEQRPFGAALISAQRMPIGVLETGRRGGNVPQPVIHGVPVGFAAIIYRWMQAKGIHATDGRKPPCPRFVAMQNEQENADRSLSFAIATSIMKRGTKLFREGGRDTIYSREIPKTIDKVRERLSRLISAEVLEQIKLNTQTLNQ
;
A
#
# COMPACT_ATOMS: atom_id res chain seq x y z
N MET A 1 19.02 -39.05 9.47
CA MET A 1 18.75 -37.98 8.50
C MET A 1 18.29 -36.78 9.26
N LYS A 2 19.06 -35.67 9.28
CA LYS A 2 18.64 -34.45 9.97
C LYS A 2 17.48 -33.84 9.14
N GLU A 3 16.35 -33.63 9.78
CA GLU A 3 15.15 -33.13 9.08
C GLU A 3 15.35 -31.65 8.79
N PHE A 4 15.07 -31.24 7.55
CA PHE A 4 15.14 -29.83 7.14
C PHE A 4 14.13 -29.02 7.98
N ASP A 5 14.59 -27.98 8.69
CA ASP A 5 13.70 -27.11 9.45
C ASP A 5 13.07 -26.08 8.51
N PRO A 6 11.77 -26.21 8.17
CA PRO A 6 11.08 -25.31 7.24
C PRO A 6 10.99 -23.87 7.78
N ARG A 7 11.24 -23.66 9.09
CA ARG A 7 11.24 -22.33 9.71
C ARG A 7 12.34 -21.45 9.18
N ILE A 8 13.52 -22.00 8.87
CA ILE A 8 14.66 -21.24 8.33
C ILE A 8 14.30 -20.62 6.95
N GLY A 9 13.62 -21.40 6.10
CA GLY A 9 13.12 -20.87 4.82
C GLY A 9 12.09 -19.75 4.99
N SER A 10 11.19 -19.90 5.97
CA SER A 10 10.21 -18.87 6.32
C SER A 10 10.86 -17.59 6.84
N GLU A 11 11.92 -17.67 7.64
CA GLU A 11 12.69 -16.54 8.14
C GLU A 11 13.35 -15.76 7.00
N ILE A 12 14.01 -16.46 6.06
CA ILE A 12 14.61 -15.83 4.88
C ILE A 12 13.56 -15.03 4.09
N VAL A 13 12.39 -15.62 3.85
CA VAL A 13 11.29 -14.92 3.16
C VAL A 13 10.81 -13.72 3.95
N ALA A 14 10.68 -13.83 5.26
CA ALA A 14 10.23 -12.73 6.12
C ALA A 14 11.22 -11.56 6.11
N GLU A 15 12.51 -11.82 6.16
CA GLU A 15 13.56 -10.80 6.10
C GLU A 15 13.54 -10.05 4.76
N GLU A 16 13.46 -10.76 3.64
CA GLU A 16 13.44 -10.12 2.31
C GLU A 16 12.13 -9.34 2.09
N LEU A 17 11.00 -9.78 2.65
CA LEU A 17 9.76 -9.01 2.64
C LEU A 17 9.84 -7.77 3.54
N ASP A 18 10.57 -7.80 4.65
CA ASP A 18 10.78 -6.60 5.46
C ASP A 18 11.66 -5.56 4.72
N GLU A 19 12.67 -6.02 4.00
CA GLU A 19 13.46 -5.16 3.13
C GLU A 19 12.61 -4.58 1.97
N LEU A 20 11.71 -5.37 1.38
CA LEU A 20 10.74 -4.87 0.39
C LEU A 20 9.82 -3.81 1.02
N ARG A 21 9.33 -4.05 2.23
CA ARG A 21 8.51 -3.09 2.99
C ARG A 21 9.24 -1.77 3.18
N LYS A 22 10.50 -1.80 3.64
CA LYS A 22 11.33 -0.60 3.87
C LYS A 22 11.51 0.19 2.57
N ARG A 23 11.91 -0.49 1.48
CA ARG A 23 12.07 0.15 0.15
C ARG A 23 10.75 0.75 -0.35
N SER A 24 9.64 0.03 -0.20
CA SER A 24 8.33 0.53 -0.59
C SER A 24 7.93 1.79 0.18
N ILE A 25 8.24 1.87 1.48
CA ILE A 25 8.00 3.07 2.29
C ILE A 25 8.80 4.26 1.77
N VAL A 26 10.09 4.08 1.50
CA VAL A 26 10.95 5.13 0.94
C VAL A 26 10.40 5.60 -0.42
N ASN A 27 10.01 4.66 -1.27
CA ASN A 27 9.43 4.98 -2.57
C ASN A 27 8.10 5.74 -2.44
N MET A 28 7.20 5.34 -1.51
CA MET A 28 5.96 6.09 -1.25
C MET A 28 6.24 7.53 -0.82
N GLN A 29 7.25 7.76 0.01
CA GLN A 29 7.64 9.10 0.45
C GLN A 29 8.17 9.92 -0.71
N ARG A 30 9.09 9.36 -1.51
CA ARG A 30 9.67 10.01 -2.69
C ARG A 30 8.62 10.40 -3.73
N GLU A 31 7.65 9.53 -3.96
CA GLU A 31 6.55 9.77 -4.91
C GLU A 31 5.42 10.65 -4.35
N GLY A 32 5.56 11.18 -3.14
CA GLY A 32 4.52 11.98 -2.50
C GLY A 32 3.20 11.24 -2.26
N ALA A 33 3.24 9.90 -2.24
CA ALA A 33 2.06 9.05 -2.07
C ALA A 33 1.58 8.97 -0.60
N VAL A 34 2.25 9.67 0.30
CA VAL A 34 1.94 9.70 1.73
C VAL A 34 1.15 10.96 2.06
N ALA A 35 -0.01 10.81 2.71
CA ALA A 35 -0.77 11.92 3.27
C ALA A 35 -0.83 11.84 4.80
N THR A 36 -1.52 10.84 5.34
CA THR A 36 -1.71 10.66 6.79
C THR A 36 -0.68 9.72 7.42
N GLY A 37 0.13 9.03 6.63
CA GLY A 37 1.06 7.99 7.07
C GLY A 37 0.38 6.67 7.51
N ASN A 38 -0.95 6.58 7.46
CA ASN A 38 -1.66 5.38 7.91
C ASN A 38 -1.27 4.14 7.10
N THR A 39 -1.07 4.27 5.79
CA THR A 39 -0.64 3.16 4.94
C THR A 39 0.71 2.64 5.39
N ILE A 40 1.67 3.52 5.64
CA ILE A 40 3.01 3.15 6.11
C ILE A 40 2.93 2.42 7.46
N ARG A 41 2.17 2.98 8.42
CA ARG A 41 2.01 2.37 9.75
C ARG A 41 1.31 1.02 9.72
N SER A 42 0.49 0.78 8.71
CA SER A 42 -0.26 -0.48 8.57
C SER A 42 0.52 -1.59 7.86
N LEU A 43 1.64 -1.26 7.20
CA LEU A 43 2.47 -2.25 6.51
C LEU A 43 3.26 -3.07 7.52
N ARG A 44 3.03 -4.37 7.52
CA ARG A 44 3.77 -5.31 8.36
C ARG A 44 4.03 -6.61 7.62
N VAL A 45 5.08 -7.30 8.03
CA VAL A 45 5.35 -8.67 7.60
C VAL A 45 4.76 -9.61 8.63
N GLU A 46 3.99 -10.58 8.16
CA GLU A 46 3.48 -11.68 8.98
C GLU A 46 4.20 -12.95 8.57
N GLN A 47 4.92 -13.54 9.52
CA GLN A 47 5.54 -14.84 9.34
C GLN A 47 4.49 -15.94 9.46
N ARG A 48 4.60 -16.97 8.62
CA ARG A 48 3.72 -18.12 8.55
C ARG A 48 4.55 -19.40 8.62
N PRO A 49 3.96 -20.57 8.99
CA PRO A 49 4.71 -21.81 9.10
C PRO A 49 5.54 -22.18 7.86
N PHE A 50 5.07 -21.82 6.65
CA PHE A 50 5.72 -22.17 5.39
C PHE A 50 6.01 -20.94 4.52
N GLY A 51 6.27 -19.77 5.12
CA GLY A 51 6.58 -18.56 4.39
C GLY A 51 6.30 -17.30 5.19
N ALA A 52 6.12 -16.18 4.47
CA ALA A 52 5.72 -14.91 5.06
C ALA A 52 4.84 -14.12 4.10
N ALA A 53 4.13 -13.13 4.61
CA ALA A 53 3.30 -12.24 3.82
C ALA A 53 3.51 -10.79 4.23
N LEU A 54 3.63 -9.89 3.24
CA LEU A 54 3.56 -8.44 3.47
C LEU A 54 2.08 -8.01 3.43
N ILE A 55 1.59 -7.49 4.53
CA ILE A 55 0.18 -7.16 4.72
C ILE A 55 0.01 -5.67 4.97
N SER A 56 -1.09 -5.12 4.45
CA SER A 56 -1.58 -3.79 4.77
C SER A 56 -2.97 -3.90 5.40
N ALA A 57 -3.14 -3.34 6.58
CA ALA A 57 -4.44 -3.32 7.28
C ALA A 57 -5.41 -2.23 6.76
N GLN A 58 -5.10 -1.57 5.65
CA GLN A 58 -5.94 -0.54 5.06
C GLN A 58 -7.12 -1.14 4.29
N ARG A 59 -8.28 -0.44 4.32
CA ARG A 59 -9.46 -0.82 3.52
C ARG A 59 -9.21 -0.73 2.01
N MET A 60 -8.27 0.12 1.56
CA MET A 60 -7.92 0.23 0.15
C MET A 60 -6.73 -0.67 -0.15
N PRO A 61 -6.81 -1.47 -1.22
CA PRO A 61 -5.68 -2.27 -1.67
C PRO A 61 -4.45 -1.39 -1.93
N ILE A 62 -3.28 -1.81 -1.49
CA ILE A 62 -2.02 -1.09 -1.70
C ILE A 62 -1.76 -0.85 -3.20
N GLY A 63 -2.27 -1.72 -4.07
CA GLY A 63 -2.20 -1.60 -5.52
C GLY A 63 -2.69 -0.27 -6.06
N VAL A 64 -3.67 0.36 -5.40
CA VAL A 64 -4.18 1.68 -5.82
C VAL A 64 -3.12 2.78 -5.75
N LEU A 65 -2.06 2.61 -4.97
CA LEU A 65 -0.94 3.56 -4.92
C LEU A 65 -0.13 3.60 -6.22
N GLU A 66 -0.14 2.52 -6.98
CA GLU A 66 0.52 2.44 -8.29
C GLU A 66 -0.47 2.54 -9.45
N THR A 67 -1.60 1.85 -9.38
CA THR A 67 -2.57 1.83 -10.49
C THR A 67 -3.51 3.03 -10.50
N GLY A 68 -3.60 3.76 -9.39
CA GLY A 68 -4.66 4.73 -9.18
C GLY A 68 -6.03 4.07 -8.99
N ARG A 69 -7.07 4.88 -8.85
CA ARG A 69 -8.45 4.42 -8.72
C ARG A 69 -9.20 4.61 -10.03
N ARG A 70 -9.77 3.54 -10.55
CA ARG A 70 -10.70 3.59 -11.68
C ARG A 70 -11.96 4.37 -11.32
N GLY A 71 -12.51 5.11 -12.28
CA GLY A 71 -13.84 5.71 -12.16
C GLY A 71 -14.93 4.64 -12.15
N GLY A 72 -16.06 4.96 -11.56
CA GLY A 72 -17.24 4.11 -11.54
C GLY A 72 -18.42 4.87 -10.93
N ASN A 73 -19.62 4.55 -11.36
CA ASN A 73 -20.85 5.15 -10.85
C ASN A 73 -21.18 4.55 -9.47
N VAL A 74 -20.57 5.10 -8.42
CA VAL A 74 -21.02 4.80 -7.05
C VAL A 74 -21.76 6.03 -6.55
N PRO A 75 -23.09 5.96 -6.28
CA PRO A 75 -23.82 7.05 -5.66
C PRO A 75 -23.17 7.40 -4.31
N GLN A 76 -22.95 8.68 -4.08
CA GLN A 76 -22.48 9.13 -2.78
C GLN A 76 -23.71 9.49 -1.92
N PRO A 77 -23.95 8.76 -0.84
CA PRO A 77 -24.97 9.18 0.10
C PRO A 77 -24.53 10.48 0.80
N VAL A 78 -25.41 11.45 0.81
CA VAL A 78 -25.27 12.66 1.62
C VAL A 78 -26.23 12.53 2.79
N ILE A 79 -25.71 12.54 4.02
CA ILE A 79 -26.51 12.49 5.24
C ILE A 79 -26.34 13.82 5.97
N HIS A 80 -27.44 14.51 6.23
CA HIS A 80 -27.47 15.82 6.92
C HIS A 80 -26.48 16.87 6.37
N GLY A 81 -26.34 16.92 5.04
CA GLY A 81 -25.44 17.89 4.40
C GLY A 81 -23.95 17.57 4.50
N VAL A 82 -23.57 16.48 5.18
CA VAL A 82 -22.18 16.05 5.31
C VAL A 82 -21.87 15.01 4.24
N PRO A 83 -20.82 15.18 3.41
CA PRO A 83 -20.38 14.14 2.49
C PRO A 83 -19.96 12.91 3.28
N VAL A 84 -20.69 11.80 3.11
CA VAL A 84 -20.34 10.53 3.75
C VAL A 84 -19.53 9.69 2.76
N GLY A 85 -18.63 8.89 3.26
CA GLY A 85 -17.88 7.97 2.44
C GLY A 85 -16.68 8.61 1.73
N PHE A 86 -16.64 8.55 0.40
CA PHE A 86 -15.44 8.93 -0.34
C PHE A 86 -15.08 10.42 -0.26
N ALA A 87 -16.08 11.32 -0.26
CA ALA A 87 -15.82 12.76 -0.11
C ALA A 87 -15.22 13.11 1.25
N ALA A 88 -15.62 12.41 2.32
CA ALA A 88 -15.01 12.58 3.64
C ALA A 88 -13.55 12.08 3.69
N ILE A 89 -13.21 11.05 2.92
CA ILE A 89 -11.83 10.58 2.77
C ILE A 89 -11.01 11.64 2.05
N ILE A 90 -11.53 12.21 0.95
CA ILE A 90 -10.87 13.29 0.20
C ILE A 90 -10.68 14.53 1.07
N TYR A 91 -11.69 14.91 1.87
CA TYR A 91 -11.58 16.05 2.79
C TYR A 91 -10.41 15.85 3.78
N ARG A 92 -10.33 14.70 4.45
CA ARG A 92 -9.20 14.38 5.37
C ARG A 92 -7.85 14.38 4.65
N TRP A 93 -7.81 13.89 3.40
CA TRP A 93 -6.61 13.91 2.57
C TRP A 93 -6.20 15.35 2.25
N MET A 94 -7.15 16.23 1.89
CA MET A 94 -6.89 17.66 1.66
C MET A 94 -6.31 18.31 2.91
N GLN A 95 -6.93 18.12 4.08
CA GLN A 95 -6.42 18.64 5.36
C GLN A 95 -4.99 18.16 5.63
N ALA A 96 -4.72 16.87 5.45
CA ALA A 96 -3.39 16.29 5.68
C ALA A 96 -2.32 16.82 4.70
N LYS A 97 -2.72 17.33 3.53
CA LYS A 97 -1.84 17.92 2.51
C LYS A 97 -1.80 19.45 2.55
N GLY A 98 -2.55 20.10 3.46
CA GLY A 98 -2.68 21.56 3.51
C GLY A 98 -3.33 22.14 2.25
N ILE A 99 -4.23 21.39 1.60
CA ILE A 99 -4.95 21.84 0.40
C ILE A 99 -6.24 22.48 0.85
N HIS A 100 -6.40 23.76 0.50
CA HIS A 100 -7.58 24.57 0.80
C HIS A 100 -8.20 25.10 -0.48
N ALA A 101 -9.50 25.40 -0.43
CA ALA A 101 -10.18 26.11 -1.52
C ALA A 101 -9.64 27.54 -1.57
N THR A 102 -9.06 27.93 -2.70
CA THR A 102 -8.43 29.24 -2.92
C THR A 102 -9.43 30.32 -3.33
N ASP A 103 -10.56 29.93 -3.87
CA ASP A 103 -11.59 30.86 -4.35
C ASP A 103 -12.80 30.80 -3.44
N GLY A 104 -13.27 31.96 -2.96
CA GLY A 104 -14.55 32.15 -2.29
C GLY A 104 -15.77 31.83 -3.17
N ARG A 105 -15.66 30.87 -4.09
CA ARG A 105 -16.78 30.35 -4.85
C ARG A 105 -17.79 29.77 -3.90
N LYS A 106 -18.94 30.44 -3.79
CA LYS A 106 -20.08 29.91 -3.04
C LYS A 106 -20.32 28.46 -3.46
N PRO A 107 -20.46 27.54 -2.50
CA PRO A 107 -20.71 26.15 -2.82
C PRO A 107 -21.93 26.04 -3.71
N PRO A 108 -21.92 25.20 -4.75
CA PRO A 108 -23.06 25.05 -5.67
C PRO A 108 -24.32 24.47 -5.00
N CYS A 109 -24.26 24.16 -3.71
CA CYS A 109 -25.37 23.59 -2.97
C CYS A 109 -25.76 24.45 -1.76
N PRO A 110 -26.96 25.05 -1.74
CA PRO A 110 -27.45 25.89 -0.63
C PRO A 110 -27.53 25.15 0.73
N ARG A 111 -27.49 23.83 0.73
CA ARG A 111 -27.59 23.01 1.95
C ARG A 111 -26.33 23.01 2.84
N PHE A 112 -25.22 23.59 2.36
CA PHE A 112 -23.97 23.73 3.12
C PHE A 112 -23.87 25.04 3.92
N VAL A 113 -24.88 25.89 3.87
CA VAL A 113 -24.86 27.27 4.42
C VAL A 113 -24.92 27.32 5.96
N ALA A 114 -25.11 26.21 6.66
CA ALA A 114 -25.34 26.21 8.11
C ALA A 114 -24.07 26.04 8.98
N MET A 115 -22.85 26.04 8.42
CA MET A 115 -21.61 25.93 9.20
C MET A 115 -20.95 27.29 9.39
N GLN A 116 -20.49 27.58 10.61
CA GLN A 116 -19.98 28.88 11.04
C GLN A 116 -18.62 29.29 10.43
N ASN A 117 -17.98 28.42 9.64
CA ASN A 117 -16.68 28.69 9.04
C ASN A 117 -16.77 28.60 7.50
N GLU A 118 -16.65 29.75 6.81
CA GLU A 118 -16.73 29.85 5.34
C GLU A 118 -15.63 29.02 4.65
N GLN A 119 -14.40 29.01 5.20
CA GLN A 119 -13.30 28.24 4.66
C GLN A 119 -13.56 26.72 4.75
N GLU A 120 -14.10 26.25 5.87
CA GLU A 120 -14.45 24.84 6.02
C GLU A 120 -15.53 24.40 5.01
N ASN A 121 -16.53 25.26 4.80
CA ASN A 121 -17.56 25.02 3.80
C ASN A 121 -16.99 24.96 2.37
N ALA A 122 -16.07 25.85 2.04
CA ALA A 122 -15.39 25.87 0.75
C ALA A 122 -14.53 24.60 0.56
N ASP A 123 -13.78 24.18 1.58
CA ASP A 123 -12.96 22.97 1.55
C ASP A 123 -13.83 21.70 1.41
N ARG A 124 -14.98 21.62 2.10
CA ARG A 124 -15.93 20.52 1.97
C ARG A 124 -16.53 20.46 0.56
N SER A 125 -16.90 21.63 -0.01
CA SER A 125 -17.38 21.70 -1.40
C SER A 125 -16.34 21.26 -2.40
N LEU A 126 -15.10 21.69 -2.22
CA LEU A 126 -13.97 21.26 -3.05
C LEU A 126 -13.75 19.75 -2.93
N SER A 127 -13.78 19.20 -1.71
CA SER A 127 -13.63 17.76 -1.49
C SER A 127 -14.71 16.94 -2.20
N PHE A 128 -15.95 17.44 -2.21
CA PHE A 128 -17.05 16.80 -2.93
C PHE A 128 -16.85 16.85 -4.44
N ALA A 129 -16.41 18.00 -4.98
CA ALA A 129 -16.13 18.16 -6.39
C ALA A 129 -14.99 17.23 -6.86
N ILE A 130 -13.91 17.16 -6.09
CA ILE A 130 -12.79 16.24 -6.34
C ILE A 130 -13.27 14.79 -6.29
N ALA A 131 -14.00 14.41 -5.24
CA ALA A 131 -14.53 13.06 -5.09
C ALA A 131 -15.43 12.67 -6.26
N THR A 132 -16.33 13.55 -6.67
CA THR A 132 -17.22 13.34 -7.82
C THR A 132 -16.43 13.20 -9.13
N SER A 133 -15.41 14.01 -9.34
CA SER A 133 -14.53 13.90 -10.50
C SER A 133 -13.78 12.58 -10.54
N ILE A 134 -13.21 12.15 -9.41
CA ILE A 134 -12.52 10.86 -9.30
C ILE A 134 -13.49 9.69 -9.51
N MET A 135 -14.71 9.79 -8.99
CA MET A 135 -15.72 8.76 -9.19
C MET A 135 -16.12 8.61 -10.66
N LYS A 136 -16.28 9.72 -11.36
CA LYS A 136 -16.68 9.69 -12.78
C LYS A 136 -15.53 9.28 -13.72
N ARG A 137 -14.34 9.79 -13.49
CA ARG A 137 -13.21 9.71 -14.45
C ARG A 137 -12.03 8.88 -13.96
N GLY A 138 -12.02 8.51 -12.70
CA GLY A 138 -10.84 7.95 -12.03
C GLY A 138 -9.84 9.03 -11.58
N THR A 139 -8.83 8.60 -10.85
CA THR A 139 -7.71 9.48 -10.45
C THR A 139 -6.86 9.86 -11.65
N LYS A 140 -6.09 10.97 -11.53
CA LYS A 140 -5.10 11.37 -12.55
C LYS A 140 -4.14 10.19 -12.83
N LEU A 141 -3.60 9.58 -11.78
CA LEU A 141 -2.69 8.44 -11.89
C LEU A 141 -3.29 7.29 -12.72
N PHE A 142 -4.56 6.92 -12.50
CA PHE A 142 -5.24 5.89 -13.28
C PHE A 142 -5.35 6.25 -14.77
N ARG A 143 -5.69 7.52 -15.07
CA ARG A 143 -5.84 8.00 -16.46
C ARG A 143 -4.52 8.08 -17.23
N GLU A 144 -3.41 8.23 -16.51
CA GLU A 144 -2.04 8.26 -17.04
C GLU A 144 -1.41 6.86 -17.15
N GLY A 145 -2.19 5.80 -16.90
CA GLY A 145 -1.71 4.41 -17.01
C GLY A 145 -1.06 3.86 -15.74
N GLY A 146 -1.10 4.61 -14.65
CA GLY A 146 -0.47 4.17 -13.39
C GLY A 146 1.04 4.44 -13.33
N ARG A 147 1.69 3.82 -12.36
CA ARG A 147 3.16 3.79 -12.16
C ARG A 147 3.54 2.47 -11.51
N ASP A 148 4.81 2.09 -11.60
CA ASP A 148 5.35 0.86 -11.01
C ASP A 148 6.46 1.13 -9.98
N THR A 149 6.62 2.40 -9.57
CA THR A 149 7.79 2.90 -8.85
C THR A 149 7.74 2.68 -7.34
N ILE A 150 6.61 2.27 -6.78
CA ILE A 150 6.47 2.11 -5.33
C ILE A 150 6.96 0.72 -4.88
N TYR A 151 6.35 -0.35 -5.41
CA TYR A 151 6.68 -1.73 -5.03
C TYR A 151 6.84 -2.68 -6.21
N SER A 152 6.15 -2.46 -7.34
CA SER A 152 6.16 -3.41 -8.46
C SER A 152 7.56 -3.65 -9.03
N ARG A 153 8.41 -2.62 -9.13
CA ARG A 153 9.81 -2.77 -9.55
C ARG A 153 10.70 -3.51 -8.56
N GLU A 154 10.31 -3.52 -7.29
CA GLU A 154 11.11 -4.14 -6.23
C GLU A 154 10.76 -5.62 -6.03
N ILE A 155 9.57 -6.06 -6.47
CA ILE A 155 9.12 -7.45 -6.34
C ILE A 155 10.06 -8.44 -7.05
N PRO A 156 10.43 -8.28 -8.34
CA PRO A 156 11.33 -9.20 -9.00
C PRO A 156 12.67 -9.32 -8.28
N LYS A 157 13.26 -8.20 -7.88
CA LYS A 157 14.53 -8.17 -7.14
C LYS A 157 14.44 -8.92 -5.80
N THR A 158 13.30 -8.79 -5.12
CA THR A 158 13.05 -9.50 -3.86
C THR A 158 12.93 -11.01 -4.09
N ILE A 159 12.21 -11.41 -5.15
CA ILE A 159 12.07 -12.82 -5.54
C ILE A 159 13.45 -13.43 -5.86
N ASP A 160 14.29 -12.72 -6.61
CA ASP A 160 15.63 -13.20 -6.97
C ASP A 160 16.51 -13.37 -5.73
N LYS A 161 16.48 -12.44 -4.78
CA LYS A 161 17.18 -12.55 -3.50
C LYS A 161 16.71 -13.72 -2.66
N VAL A 162 15.39 -13.90 -2.54
CA VAL A 162 14.81 -15.05 -1.84
C VAL A 162 15.28 -16.35 -2.47
N ARG A 163 15.19 -16.45 -3.79
CA ARG A 163 15.64 -17.63 -4.55
C ARG A 163 17.13 -17.92 -4.32
N GLU A 164 17.98 -16.91 -4.41
CA GLU A 164 19.41 -17.04 -4.19
C GLU A 164 19.73 -17.54 -2.78
N ARG A 165 19.13 -16.92 -1.75
CA ARG A 165 19.35 -17.29 -0.35
C ARG A 165 18.85 -18.70 -0.05
N LEU A 166 17.66 -19.08 -0.54
CA LEU A 166 17.12 -20.44 -0.39
C LEU A 166 17.98 -21.47 -1.13
N SER A 167 18.44 -21.16 -2.34
CA SER A 167 19.32 -22.08 -3.08
C SER A 167 20.64 -22.32 -2.35
N ARG A 168 21.26 -21.28 -1.78
CA ARG A 168 22.48 -21.42 -0.97
C ARG A 168 22.23 -22.28 0.26
N LEU A 169 21.12 -22.07 0.96
CA LEU A 169 20.75 -22.86 2.13
C LEU A 169 20.58 -24.34 1.78
N ILE A 170 19.79 -24.63 0.73
CA ILE A 170 19.53 -26.01 0.30
C ILE A 170 20.83 -26.69 -0.15
N SER A 171 21.68 -25.97 -0.92
CA SER A 171 22.95 -26.51 -1.37
C SER A 171 23.90 -26.85 -0.22
N ALA A 172 23.97 -25.99 0.80
CA ALA A 172 24.78 -26.23 2.00
C ALA A 172 24.29 -27.47 2.77
N GLU A 173 22.98 -27.61 2.95
CA GLU A 173 22.35 -28.74 3.63
C GLU A 173 22.61 -30.06 2.88
N VAL A 174 22.43 -30.05 1.56
CA VAL A 174 22.71 -31.23 0.69
C VAL A 174 24.18 -31.66 0.79
N LEU A 175 25.11 -30.69 0.74
CA LEU A 175 26.53 -30.99 0.87
C LEU A 175 26.88 -31.58 2.25
N GLU A 176 26.28 -31.08 3.33
CA GLU A 176 26.46 -31.63 4.66
C GLU A 176 25.93 -33.06 4.76
N GLN A 177 24.75 -33.34 4.19
CA GLN A 177 24.19 -34.70 4.16
C GLN A 177 25.07 -35.68 3.37
N ILE A 178 25.61 -35.26 2.22
CA ILE A 178 26.53 -36.07 1.42
C ILE A 178 27.81 -36.43 2.22
N LYS A 179 28.39 -35.43 2.91
CA LYS A 179 29.58 -35.65 3.76
C LYS A 179 29.33 -36.66 4.87
N LEU A 180 28.20 -36.51 5.58
CA LEU A 180 27.81 -37.41 6.65
C LEU A 180 27.63 -38.86 6.14
N ASN A 181 26.92 -39.01 5.02
CA ASN A 181 26.71 -40.35 4.44
C ASN A 181 28.02 -40.99 3.96
N THR A 182 28.94 -40.21 3.41
CA THR A 182 30.26 -40.71 2.97
C THR A 182 31.12 -41.17 4.16
N GLN A 183 31.06 -40.46 5.28
CA GLN A 183 31.74 -40.84 6.50
C GLN A 183 31.22 -42.15 7.09
N THR A 184 29.89 -42.38 7.05
CA THR A 184 29.25 -43.58 7.54
C THR A 184 29.56 -44.83 6.69
N LEU A 185 29.82 -44.68 5.40
CA LEU A 185 30.15 -45.75 4.48
C LEU A 185 31.62 -46.18 4.58
N ASN A 186 32.49 -45.37 5.17
CA ASN A 186 33.94 -45.66 5.33
C ASN A 186 34.28 -46.22 6.73
N GLN A 187 33.31 -46.50 7.55
CA GLN A 187 33.45 -47.22 8.82
C GLN A 187 32.93 -48.66 8.72
#